data_0d95ee3fe86ecb11cf454fd32a5a2d9e
#
_entry.id   0d95ee3fe86ecb11cf454fd32a5a2d9e
#
_cell.length_a   1.000
_cell.length_b   1.000
_cell.length_c   1.000
_cell.angle_alpha   90.00
_cell.angle_beta   90.00
_cell.angle_gamma   90.00
#
_symmetry.space_group_name_H-M   'P 1'
#
loop_
_entity.id
_entity.type
_entity.pdbx_description
1 polymer ?
#
loop_
_entity_poly.entity_id
_entity_poly.type
_entity_poly.pdbx_seq_one_letter_code
_entity_poly.pdbx_strand_id
1 'polypeptide(L)'
;MLAGTWQPGELFPKEMDISNHFGVSRNQVRNALASLTAAGLLERTAGRGTQIRQMSDWHLLDPLMSEWMTGLTNLDPELIRAIYAFRFSAEPIVASLAAQAANEEDLDRLRAAFEGMKRTATDPAGRHQHAEYDVMFHDATYSASHNLVWRQMGHLLRPSIMALVHGSQHQTSTLDDSLARHQAVLEGIVHRDPEAAAAAAKEVLRRTAVDLGIVHEPSFTH
;
A
#
# COMPACT_ATOMS: atom_id res chain seq x y z
N MET A 1 -15.77 1.95 5.83
CA MET A 1 -15.37 0.58 5.43
C MET A 1 -13.86 0.45 5.51
N LEU A 2 -13.09 1.02 4.62
CA LEU A 2 -11.61 0.87 4.60
C LEU A 2 -10.88 1.25 5.90
N ALA A 3 -11.46 2.14 6.71
CA ALA A 3 -10.97 2.52 8.04
C ALA A 3 -11.55 1.70 9.19
N GLY A 4 -12.23 0.59 8.93
CA GLY A 4 -12.82 -0.27 9.95
C GLY A 4 -14.06 0.28 10.68
N THR A 5 -14.56 1.45 10.29
CA THR A 5 -15.74 2.08 10.94
C THR A 5 -17.03 1.28 10.73
N TRP A 6 -17.12 0.56 9.63
CA TRP A 6 -18.25 -0.27 9.24
C TRP A 6 -17.83 -1.73 9.21
N GLN A 7 -18.65 -2.60 9.78
CA GLN A 7 -18.35 -4.02 9.87
C GLN A 7 -19.09 -4.83 8.78
N PRO A 8 -18.52 -5.93 8.31
CA PRO A 8 -19.19 -6.85 7.41
C PRO A 8 -20.55 -7.31 7.96
N GLY A 9 -21.56 -7.35 7.09
CA GLY A 9 -22.93 -7.70 7.44
C GLY A 9 -23.78 -6.56 7.98
N GLU A 10 -23.19 -5.40 8.32
CA GLU A 10 -23.97 -4.23 8.73
C GLU A 10 -24.82 -3.69 7.59
N LEU A 11 -25.99 -3.17 7.95
CA LEU A 11 -26.88 -2.48 7.02
C LEU A 11 -26.29 -1.11 6.67
N PHE A 12 -26.09 -0.88 5.38
CA PHE A 12 -25.66 0.40 4.87
C PHE A 12 -26.85 1.37 4.79
N PRO A 13 -26.68 2.67 5.03
CA PRO A 13 -27.77 3.65 5.01
C PRO A 13 -28.54 3.67 3.68
N LYS A 14 -29.81 4.03 3.73
CA LYS A 14 -30.66 4.13 2.52
C LYS A 14 -30.25 5.30 1.64
N GLU A 15 -30.47 5.19 0.33
CA GLU A 15 -30.17 6.25 -0.66
C GLU A 15 -30.69 7.64 -0.22
N MET A 16 -31.87 7.68 0.38
CA MET A 16 -32.50 8.94 0.80
C MET A 16 -31.80 9.56 2.02
N ASP A 17 -31.37 8.73 2.96
CA ASP A 17 -30.67 9.20 4.16
C ASP A 17 -29.30 9.76 3.79
N ILE A 18 -28.58 9.09 2.87
CA ILE A 18 -27.30 9.56 2.34
C ILE A 18 -27.48 10.87 1.56
N SER A 19 -28.50 10.95 0.68
CA SER A 19 -28.81 12.14 -0.10
C SER A 19 -29.07 13.35 0.81
N ASN A 20 -29.86 13.16 1.86
CA ASN A 20 -30.16 14.21 2.83
C ASN A 20 -28.94 14.60 3.67
N HIS A 21 -28.14 13.63 4.11
CA HIS A 21 -26.97 13.87 4.96
C HIS A 21 -25.88 14.68 4.22
N PHE A 22 -25.61 14.35 2.96
CA PHE A 22 -24.57 15.01 2.17
C PHE A 22 -25.06 16.17 1.31
N GLY A 23 -26.38 16.41 1.24
CA GLY A 23 -26.96 17.47 0.40
C GLY A 23 -26.79 17.23 -1.10
N VAL A 24 -26.68 15.97 -1.53
CA VAL A 24 -26.45 15.58 -2.94
C VAL A 24 -27.70 14.93 -3.56
N SER A 25 -27.78 14.90 -4.88
CA SER A 25 -28.91 14.28 -5.57
C SER A 25 -28.94 12.75 -5.39
N ARG A 26 -30.13 12.17 -5.42
CA ARG A 26 -30.32 10.71 -5.37
C ARG A 26 -29.58 9.97 -6.50
N ASN A 27 -29.46 10.59 -7.67
CA ASN A 27 -28.71 9.99 -8.78
C ASN A 27 -27.20 9.91 -8.47
N GLN A 28 -26.64 10.94 -7.84
CA GLN A 28 -25.23 10.90 -7.39
C GLN A 28 -25.01 9.80 -6.35
N VAL A 29 -25.91 9.69 -5.36
CA VAL A 29 -25.87 8.61 -4.37
C VAL A 29 -25.94 7.23 -5.04
N ARG A 30 -26.88 7.05 -5.98
CA ARG A 30 -27.05 5.78 -6.70
C ARG A 30 -25.81 5.40 -7.49
N ASN A 31 -25.17 6.35 -8.16
CA ASN A 31 -23.91 6.10 -8.88
C ASN A 31 -22.78 5.73 -7.92
N ALA A 32 -22.63 6.42 -6.79
CA ALA A 32 -21.64 6.09 -5.78
C ALA A 32 -21.88 4.68 -5.19
N LEU A 33 -23.13 4.33 -4.88
CA LEU A 33 -23.46 2.98 -4.40
C LEU A 33 -23.21 1.90 -5.46
N ALA A 34 -23.44 2.21 -6.73
CA ALA A 34 -23.11 1.30 -7.83
C ALA A 34 -21.58 1.04 -7.91
N SER A 35 -20.76 2.08 -7.77
CA SER A 35 -19.31 1.95 -7.73
C SER A 35 -18.84 1.12 -6.53
N LEU A 36 -19.38 1.37 -5.33
CA LEU A 36 -19.07 0.59 -4.14
C LEU A 36 -19.48 -0.89 -4.29
N THR A 37 -20.61 -1.15 -4.94
CA THR A 37 -21.08 -2.50 -5.24
C THR A 37 -20.18 -3.19 -6.28
N ALA A 38 -19.81 -2.47 -7.34
CA ALA A 38 -18.90 -2.99 -8.37
C ALA A 38 -17.52 -3.34 -7.81
N ALA A 39 -17.03 -2.55 -6.86
CA ALA A 39 -15.78 -2.83 -6.15
C ALA A 39 -15.89 -3.91 -5.05
N GLY A 40 -17.07 -4.53 -4.90
CA GLY A 40 -17.26 -5.64 -3.97
C GLY A 40 -17.47 -5.24 -2.50
N LEU A 41 -17.57 -3.93 -2.17
CA LEU A 41 -17.74 -3.49 -0.78
C LEU A 41 -19.17 -3.64 -0.28
N LEU A 42 -20.14 -3.51 -1.17
CA LEU A 42 -21.56 -3.57 -0.86
C LEU A 42 -22.25 -4.65 -1.66
N GLU A 43 -23.29 -5.24 -1.07
CA GLU A 43 -24.26 -6.05 -1.78
C GLU A 43 -25.68 -5.55 -1.52
N ARG A 44 -26.53 -5.67 -2.52
CA ARG A 44 -27.96 -5.33 -2.42
C ARG A 44 -28.81 -6.58 -2.49
N THR A 45 -29.48 -6.89 -1.40
CA THR A 45 -30.37 -8.04 -1.32
C THR A 45 -31.84 -7.59 -1.26
N ALA A 46 -32.68 -8.14 -2.13
CA ALA A 46 -34.12 -7.85 -2.12
C ALA A 46 -34.72 -8.17 -0.74
N GLY A 47 -35.46 -7.21 -0.17
CA GLY A 47 -36.07 -7.35 1.15
C GLY A 47 -35.13 -7.14 2.35
N ARG A 48 -33.80 -7.16 2.17
CA ARG A 48 -32.81 -6.95 3.25
C ARG A 48 -32.09 -5.61 3.18
N GLY A 49 -32.18 -4.90 2.05
CA GLY A 49 -31.48 -3.62 1.86
C GLY A 49 -30.06 -3.78 1.32
N THR A 50 -29.22 -2.78 1.54
CA THR A 50 -27.80 -2.80 1.17
C THR A 50 -26.98 -3.15 2.39
N GLN A 51 -26.08 -4.11 2.27
CA GLN A 51 -25.20 -4.59 3.35
C GLN A 51 -23.74 -4.48 2.94
N ILE A 52 -22.86 -4.38 3.94
CA ILE A 52 -21.42 -4.41 3.76
C ILE A 52 -20.98 -5.86 3.60
N ARG A 53 -20.21 -6.14 2.55
CA ARG A 53 -19.68 -7.47 2.26
C ARG A 53 -18.48 -7.79 3.13
N GLN A 54 -18.14 -9.08 3.22
CA GLN A 54 -16.89 -9.54 3.84
C GLN A 54 -15.69 -8.95 3.10
N MET A 55 -14.61 -8.64 3.83
CA MET A 55 -13.40 -8.06 3.23
C MET A 55 -12.77 -8.98 2.18
N SER A 56 -12.91 -10.29 2.34
CA SER A 56 -12.51 -11.30 1.34
C SER A 56 -13.17 -11.15 -0.04
N ASP A 57 -14.32 -10.46 -0.08
CA ASP A 57 -15.06 -10.22 -1.31
C ASP A 57 -14.71 -8.88 -1.99
N TRP A 58 -13.93 -8.03 -1.32
CA TRP A 58 -13.55 -6.73 -1.84
C TRP A 58 -12.54 -6.87 -2.97
N HIS A 59 -12.76 -6.13 -4.03
CA HIS A 59 -11.86 -6.11 -5.18
C HIS A 59 -10.67 -5.18 -4.90
N LEU A 60 -9.76 -5.58 -4.02
CA LEU A 60 -8.66 -4.75 -3.52
C LEU A 60 -7.72 -4.24 -4.63
N LEU A 61 -7.69 -4.91 -5.78
CA LEU A 61 -6.90 -4.53 -6.95
C LEU A 61 -7.69 -3.68 -7.96
N ASP A 62 -8.92 -3.27 -7.64
CA ASP A 62 -9.68 -2.33 -8.46
C ASP A 62 -9.04 -0.94 -8.36
N PRO A 63 -8.81 -0.21 -9.49
CA PRO A 63 -8.27 1.15 -9.46
C PRO A 63 -9.05 2.12 -8.57
N LEU A 64 -10.37 1.97 -8.45
CA LEU A 64 -11.19 2.78 -7.53
C LEU A 64 -10.84 2.52 -6.06
N MET A 65 -10.52 1.28 -5.70
CA MET A 65 -10.06 0.98 -4.34
C MET A 65 -8.76 1.71 -4.02
N SER A 66 -7.84 1.74 -4.96
CA SER A 66 -6.59 2.48 -4.87
C SER A 66 -6.85 3.98 -4.68
N GLU A 67 -7.75 4.56 -5.47
CA GLU A 67 -8.16 5.96 -5.36
C GLU A 67 -8.79 6.26 -3.99
N TRP A 68 -9.71 5.42 -3.50
CA TRP A 68 -10.36 5.62 -2.20
C TRP A 68 -9.44 5.42 -1.00
N MET A 69 -8.38 4.64 -1.14
CA MET A 69 -7.35 4.52 -0.11
C MET A 69 -6.39 5.71 -0.07
N THR A 70 -6.33 6.50 -1.16
CA THR A 70 -5.46 7.69 -1.23
C THR A 70 -5.86 8.70 -0.17
N GLY A 71 -4.91 9.08 0.68
CA GLY A 71 -5.12 10.06 1.75
C GLY A 71 -5.75 9.50 3.02
N LEU A 72 -6.07 8.20 3.09
CA LEU A 72 -6.46 7.58 4.35
C LEU A 72 -5.22 7.40 5.24
N THR A 73 -5.32 7.91 6.45
CA THR A 73 -4.27 7.78 7.48
C THR A 73 -4.46 6.53 8.34
N ASN A 74 -5.67 5.99 8.39
CA ASN A 74 -6.02 4.82 9.17
C ASN A 74 -6.74 3.81 8.28
N LEU A 75 -6.13 2.67 8.06
CA LEU A 75 -6.76 1.51 7.42
C LEU A 75 -7.19 0.51 8.49
N ASP A 76 -8.15 -0.33 8.12
CA ASP A 76 -8.54 -1.47 8.96
C ASP A 76 -7.30 -2.35 9.27
N PRO A 77 -7.09 -2.77 10.53
CA PRO A 77 -5.93 -3.59 10.91
C PRO A 77 -5.82 -4.92 10.15
N GLU A 78 -6.93 -5.53 9.74
CA GLU A 78 -6.91 -6.75 8.94
C GLU A 78 -6.40 -6.45 7.52
N LEU A 79 -6.85 -5.35 6.93
CA LEU A 79 -6.38 -4.89 5.62
C LEU A 79 -4.88 -4.56 5.67
N ILE A 80 -4.42 -3.87 6.72
CA ILE A 80 -2.99 -3.58 6.95
C ILE A 80 -2.18 -4.89 6.96
N ARG A 81 -2.62 -5.89 7.75
CA ARG A 81 -1.93 -7.19 7.82
C ARG A 81 -1.90 -7.92 6.48
N ALA A 82 -3.01 -7.90 5.74
CA ALA A 82 -3.10 -8.55 4.43
C ALA A 82 -2.15 -7.89 3.40
N ILE A 83 -2.12 -6.55 3.34
CA ILE A 83 -1.22 -5.80 2.46
C ILE A 83 0.24 -6.05 2.85
N TYR A 84 0.55 -6.00 4.14
CA TYR A 84 1.90 -6.31 4.64
C TYR A 84 2.35 -7.73 4.23
N ALA A 85 1.50 -8.74 4.45
CA ALA A 85 1.82 -10.13 4.10
C ALA A 85 2.09 -10.30 2.60
N PHE A 86 1.31 -9.62 1.75
CA PHE A 86 1.57 -9.59 0.32
C PHE A 86 2.93 -8.96 0.01
N ARG A 87 3.21 -7.76 0.53
CA ARG A 87 4.48 -7.06 0.34
C ARG A 87 5.68 -7.93 0.77
N PHE A 88 5.59 -8.53 1.95
CA PHE A 88 6.64 -9.40 2.50
C PHE A 88 6.97 -10.59 1.60
N SER A 89 5.97 -11.10 0.88
CA SER A 89 6.14 -12.19 -0.08
C SER A 89 6.64 -11.71 -1.44
N ALA A 90 6.16 -10.56 -1.91
CA ALA A 90 6.37 -10.09 -3.27
C ALA A 90 7.65 -9.25 -3.43
N GLU A 91 7.90 -8.30 -2.53
CA GLU A 91 8.98 -7.31 -2.74
C GLU A 91 10.40 -7.89 -2.76
N PRO A 92 10.76 -8.92 -1.98
CA PRO A 92 12.06 -9.58 -2.15
C PRO A 92 12.24 -10.19 -3.55
N ILE A 93 11.19 -10.78 -4.10
CA ILE A 93 11.21 -11.34 -5.46
C ILE A 93 11.36 -10.21 -6.49
N VAL A 94 10.61 -9.14 -6.33
CA VAL A 94 10.66 -7.98 -7.22
C VAL A 94 12.04 -7.31 -7.19
N ALA A 95 12.64 -7.14 -6.00
CA ALA A 95 13.99 -6.59 -5.85
C ALA A 95 15.06 -7.48 -6.53
N SER A 96 14.94 -8.81 -6.40
CA SER A 96 15.79 -9.77 -7.10
C SER A 96 15.67 -9.64 -8.63
N LEU A 97 14.46 -9.51 -9.14
CA LEU A 97 14.21 -9.30 -10.58
C LEU A 97 14.73 -7.92 -11.03
N ALA A 98 14.57 -6.88 -10.24
CA ALA A 98 15.10 -5.56 -10.53
C ALA A 98 16.64 -5.59 -10.63
N ALA A 99 17.33 -6.30 -9.75
CA ALA A 99 18.78 -6.49 -9.83
C ALA A 99 19.22 -7.15 -11.15
N GLN A 100 18.40 -8.03 -11.72
CA GLN A 100 18.69 -8.71 -12.98
C GLN A 100 18.37 -7.85 -14.21
N ALA A 101 17.29 -7.05 -14.15
CA ALA A 101 16.69 -6.44 -15.33
C ALA A 101 16.87 -4.92 -15.44
N ALA A 102 17.12 -4.20 -14.32
CA ALA A 102 17.17 -2.74 -14.32
C ALA A 102 18.11 -2.16 -15.37
N ASN A 103 17.71 -1.13 -16.08
CA ASN A 103 18.56 -0.33 -16.95
C ASN A 103 19.04 0.95 -16.23
N GLU A 104 19.85 1.78 -16.89
CA GLU A 104 20.36 3.02 -16.28
C GLU A 104 19.25 4.00 -15.91
N GLU A 105 18.19 4.10 -16.70
CA GLU A 105 17.05 4.96 -16.39
C GLU A 105 16.30 4.50 -15.11
N ASP A 106 16.21 3.19 -14.89
CA ASP A 106 15.65 2.63 -13.68
C ASP A 106 16.53 2.92 -12.46
N LEU A 107 17.86 2.76 -12.62
CA LEU A 107 18.82 3.08 -11.56
C LEU A 107 18.78 4.57 -11.19
N ASP A 108 18.62 5.45 -12.16
CA ASP A 108 18.51 6.88 -11.91
C ASP A 108 17.21 7.22 -11.16
N ARG A 109 16.09 6.57 -11.48
CA ARG A 109 14.83 6.72 -10.73
C ARG A 109 14.97 6.23 -9.29
N LEU A 110 15.59 5.08 -9.07
CA LEU A 110 15.85 4.54 -7.74
C LEU A 110 16.76 5.47 -6.91
N ARG A 111 17.85 5.94 -7.51
CA ARG A 111 18.78 6.91 -6.87
C ARG A 111 18.05 8.21 -6.52
N ALA A 112 17.25 8.75 -7.43
CA ALA A 112 16.51 9.99 -7.20
C ALA A 112 15.50 9.86 -6.03
N ALA A 113 14.78 8.74 -5.96
CA ALA A 113 13.87 8.46 -4.86
C ALA A 113 14.63 8.34 -3.53
N PHE A 114 15.73 7.61 -3.50
CA PHE A 114 16.57 7.44 -2.31
C PHE A 114 17.20 8.75 -1.83
N GLU A 115 17.72 9.58 -2.73
CA GLU A 115 18.23 10.92 -2.38
C GLU A 115 17.11 11.82 -1.87
N GLY A 116 15.89 11.68 -2.37
CA GLY A 116 14.70 12.33 -1.81
C GLY A 116 14.45 11.93 -0.36
N MET A 117 14.49 10.64 -0.06
CA MET A 117 14.38 10.12 1.30
C MET A 117 15.46 10.70 2.22
N LYS A 118 16.71 10.72 1.80
CA LYS A 118 17.83 11.28 2.57
C LYS A 118 17.63 12.76 2.93
N ARG A 119 17.21 13.57 1.95
CA ARG A 119 16.98 15.02 2.17
C ARG A 119 15.87 15.29 3.18
N THR A 120 14.86 14.42 3.23
CA THR A 120 13.67 14.62 4.06
C THR A 120 13.71 13.91 5.39
N ALA A 121 14.71 13.04 5.62
CA ALA A 121 14.82 12.22 6.83
C ALA A 121 15.07 13.03 8.11
N THR A 122 15.76 14.16 8.01
CA THR A 122 16.17 15.00 9.15
C THR A 122 15.16 16.11 9.48
N ASP A 123 14.17 16.33 8.61
CA ASP A 123 13.16 17.38 8.80
C ASP A 123 11.84 16.79 9.32
N PRO A 124 11.46 17.06 10.58
CA PRO A 124 10.17 16.60 11.10
C PRO A 124 8.95 17.12 10.32
N ALA A 125 9.06 18.32 9.72
CA ALA A 125 8.01 18.85 8.84
C ALA A 125 7.98 18.15 7.47
N GLY A 126 9.08 17.55 7.08
CA GLY A 126 9.24 16.79 5.82
C GLY A 126 8.72 15.34 5.84
N ARG A 127 8.16 14.85 6.95
CA ARG A 127 7.73 13.45 7.08
C ARG A 127 6.76 12.99 5.99
N HIS A 128 5.80 13.83 5.63
CA HIS A 128 4.88 13.50 4.53
C HIS A 128 5.64 13.34 3.20
N GLN A 129 6.55 14.25 2.91
CA GLN A 129 7.38 14.20 1.71
C GLN A 129 8.37 13.03 1.74
N HIS A 130 8.86 12.65 2.93
CA HIS A 130 9.68 11.44 3.09
C HIS A 130 8.89 10.19 2.71
N ALA A 131 7.65 10.07 3.17
CA ALA A 131 6.77 8.96 2.80
C ALA A 131 6.50 8.89 1.29
N GLU A 132 6.38 10.03 0.62
CA GLU A 132 6.25 10.05 -0.84
C GLU A 132 7.48 9.48 -1.54
N TYR A 133 8.69 9.86 -1.11
CA TYR A 133 9.93 9.33 -1.68
C TYR A 133 10.13 7.85 -1.36
N ASP A 134 9.74 7.39 -0.17
CA ASP A 134 9.75 5.97 0.21
C ASP A 134 8.86 5.15 -0.74
N VAL A 135 7.62 5.61 -0.96
CA VAL A 135 6.70 4.98 -1.92
C VAL A 135 7.22 5.03 -3.35
N MET A 136 7.86 6.15 -3.75
CA MET A 136 8.50 6.25 -5.08
C MET A 136 9.65 5.25 -5.23
N PHE A 137 10.41 4.96 -4.17
CA PHE A 137 11.47 3.96 -4.19
C PHE A 137 10.91 2.55 -4.43
N HIS A 138 9.85 2.19 -3.71
CA HIS A 138 9.17 0.91 -3.94
C HIS A 138 8.60 0.81 -5.35
N ASP A 139 7.90 1.83 -5.85
CA ASP A 139 7.33 1.86 -7.21
C ASP A 139 8.44 1.75 -8.29
N ALA A 140 9.57 2.43 -8.09
CA ALA A 140 10.74 2.31 -8.97
C ALA A 140 11.31 0.89 -8.97
N THR A 141 11.35 0.20 -7.81
CA THR A 141 11.79 -1.19 -7.70
C THR A 141 10.87 -2.13 -8.48
N TYR A 142 9.55 -1.97 -8.35
CA TYR A 142 8.57 -2.73 -9.14
C TYR A 142 8.75 -2.49 -10.66
N SER A 143 8.97 -1.25 -11.05
CA SER A 143 9.17 -0.87 -12.45
C SER A 143 10.46 -1.44 -13.03
N ALA A 144 11.55 -1.42 -12.24
CA ALA A 144 12.88 -1.93 -12.62
C ALA A 144 12.92 -3.45 -12.81
N SER A 145 11.92 -4.18 -12.35
CA SER A 145 11.77 -5.62 -12.62
C SER A 145 11.50 -5.94 -14.10
N HIS A 146 11.13 -4.95 -14.90
CA HIS A 146 10.70 -5.07 -16.31
C HIS A 146 9.60 -6.11 -16.55
N ASN A 147 8.88 -6.50 -15.50
CA ASN A 147 7.72 -7.37 -15.59
C ASN A 147 6.44 -6.53 -15.55
N LEU A 148 5.63 -6.62 -16.61
CA LEU A 148 4.41 -5.82 -16.76
C LEU A 148 3.41 -6.01 -15.61
N VAL A 149 3.30 -7.24 -15.07
CA VAL A 149 2.37 -7.54 -13.98
C VAL A 149 2.88 -6.93 -12.68
N TRP A 150 4.15 -7.12 -12.34
CA TRP A 150 4.73 -6.52 -11.15
C TRP A 150 4.64 -4.99 -11.17
N ARG A 151 4.93 -4.37 -12.31
CA ARG A 151 4.78 -2.91 -12.48
C ARG A 151 3.36 -2.44 -12.19
N GLN A 152 2.34 -3.14 -12.69
CA GLN A 152 0.94 -2.79 -12.42
C GLN A 152 0.58 -3.01 -10.96
N MET A 153 1.07 -4.08 -10.34
CA MET A 153 0.88 -4.34 -8.92
C MET A 153 1.47 -3.21 -8.05
N GLY A 154 2.67 -2.72 -8.38
CA GLY A 154 3.27 -1.56 -7.70
C GLY A 154 2.35 -0.34 -7.75
N HIS A 155 1.81 -0.01 -8.92
CA HIS A 155 0.87 1.11 -9.09
C HIS A 155 -0.42 0.96 -8.28
N LEU A 156 -1.04 -0.22 -8.33
CA LEU A 156 -2.30 -0.48 -7.63
C LEU A 156 -2.13 -0.47 -6.11
N LEU A 157 -0.97 -0.90 -5.63
CA LEU A 157 -0.68 -0.96 -4.20
C LEU A 157 -0.10 0.34 -3.63
N ARG A 158 0.26 1.29 -4.47
CA ARG A 158 0.89 2.55 -4.04
C ARG A 158 0.15 3.26 -2.89
N PRO A 159 -1.18 3.47 -2.91
CA PRO A 159 -1.87 4.10 -1.79
C PRO A 159 -1.84 3.26 -0.51
N SER A 160 -1.90 1.95 -0.65
CA SER A 160 -1.80 1.02 0.48
C SER A 160 -0.39 1.04 1.09
N ILE A 161 0.64 1.09 0.26
CA ILE A 161 2.03 1.25 0.70
C ILE A 161 2.20 2.60 1.42
N MET A 162 1.65 3.67 0.87
CA MET A 162 1.66 4.99 1.49
C MET A 162 1.05 4.97 2.90
N ALA A 163 -0.10 4.31 3.08
CA ALA A 163 -0.75 4.21 4.38
C ALA A 163 0.11 3.42 5.40
N LEU A 164 0.77 2.35 4.96
CA LEU A 164 1.70 1.57 5.80
C LEU A 164 2.94 2.38 6.18
N VAL A 165 3.54 3.11 5.22
CA VAL A 165 4.71 3.96 5.45
C VAL A 165 4.38 5.07 6.43
N HIS A 166 3.25 5.75 6.27
CA HIS A 166 2.79 6.74 7.26
C HIS A 166 2.62 6.13 8.65
N GLY A 167 2.00 4.97 8.75
CA GLY A 167 1.80 4.27 10.02
C GLY A 167 3.13 3.92 10.71
N SER A 168 4.11 3.40 9.98
CA SER A 168 5.42 3.03 10.51
C SER A 168 6.26 4.24 10.92
N GLN A 169 6.25 5.32 10.14
CA GLN A 169 7.02 6.54 10.42
C GLN A 169 6.56 7.29 11.67
N HIS A 170 5.30 7.15 12.08
CA HIS A 170 4.79 7.75 13.32
C HIS A 170 5.37 7.11 14.58
N GLN A 171 5.87 5.89 14.49
CA GLN A 171 6.39 5.13 15.63
C GLN A 171 7.93 5.17 15.75
N THR A 172 8.62 5.63 14.72
CA THR A 172 10.09 5.69 14.70
C THR A 172 10.62 7.05 15.14
N SER A 173 11.56 7.03 16.08
CA SER A 173 12.25 8.24 16.55
C SER A 173 13.25 8.77 15.52
N THR A 174 13.86 7.90 14.72
CA THR A 174 14.83 8.24 13.66
C THR A 174 14.54 7.46 12.39
N LEU A 175 14.81 8.07 11.23
CA LEU A 175 14.70 7.44 9.92
C LEU A 175 16.04 6.89 9.40
N ASP A 176 17.12 7.01 10.19
CA ASP A 176 18.46 6.60 9.78
C ASP A 176 18.55 5.10 9.48
N ASP A 177 17.97 4.28 10.35
CA ASP A 177 17.89 2.84 10.15
C ASP A 177 17.08 2.45 8.92
N SER A 178 16.02 3.20 8.62
CA SER A 178 15.23 3.01 7.40
C SER A 178 16.06 3.32 6.17
N LEU A 179 16.79 4.45 6.18
CA LEU A 179 17.69 4.83 5.09
C LEU A 179 18.76 3.78 4.84
N ALA A 180 19.42 3.26 5.89
CA ALA A 180 20.46 2.24 5.74
C ALA A 180 19.91 0.97 5.05
N ARG A 181 18.68 0.54 5.40
CA ARG A 181 18.05 -0.63 4.77
C ARG A 181 17.68 -0.40 3.31
N HIS A 182 17.12 0.79 2.97
CA HIS A 182 16.81 1.13 1.58
C HIS A 182 18.08 1.29 0.74
N GLN A 183 19.16 1.82 1.33
CA GLN A 183 20.46 1.87 0.68
C GLN A 183 20.95 0.46 0.32
N ALA A 184 20.83 -0.51 1.21
CA ALA A 184 21.24 -1.89 0.94
C ALA A 184 20.43 -2.50 -0.23
N VAL A 185 19.13 -2.21 -0.36
CA VAL A 185 18.33 -2.62 -1.53
C VAL A 185 18.87 -1.98 -2.80
N LEU A 186 19.10 -0.66 -2.79
CA LEU A 186 19.64 0.07 -3.93
C LEU A 186 21.01 -0.50 -4.36
N GLU A 187 21.90 -0.75 -3.41
CA GLU A 187 23.23 -1.33 -3.67
C GLU A 187 23.13 -2.72 -4.30
N GLY A 188 22.26 -3.59 -3.78
CA GLY A 188 22.03 -4.92 -4.37
C GLY A 188 21.56 -4.82 -5.83
N ILE A 189 20.68 -3.87 -6.14
CA ILE A 189 20.20 -3.65 -7.52
C ILE A 189 21.32 -3.07 -8.41
N VAL A 190 22.04 -2.07 -7.93
CA VAL A 190 23.14 -1.41 -8.67
C VAL A 190 24.27 -2.38 -8.98
N HIS A 191 24.63 -3.23 -8.02
CA HIS A 191 25.69 -4.23 -8.18
C HIS A 191 25.24 -5.51 -8.90
N ARG A 192 23.98 -5.56 -9.36
CA ARG A 192 23.44 -6.73 -10.04
C ARG A 192 23.51 -8.00 -9.19
N ASP A 193 23.26 -7.87 -7.89
CA ASP A 193 23.21 -8.98 -6.94
C ASP A 193 21.77 -9.28 -6.52
N PRO A 194 21.10 -10.26 -7.16
CA PRO A 194 19.72 -10.60 -6.87
C PRO A 194 19.45 -11.11 -5.46
N GLU A 195 20.43 -11.84 -4.89
CA GLU A 195 20.31 -12.40 -3.54
C GLU A 195 20.43 -11.30 -2.49
N ALA A 196 21.42 -10.41 -2.62
CA ALA A 196 21.59 -9.27 -1.74
C ALA A 196 20.38 -8.33 -1.81
N ALA A 197 19.87 -8.02 -3.01
CA ALA A 197 18.69 -7.18 -3.19
C ALA A 197 17.46 -7.78 -2.51
N ALA A 198 17.22 -9.08 -2.68
CA ALA A 198 16.10 -9.79 -2.04
C ALA A 198 16.21 -9.79 -0.51
N ALA A 199 17.40 -10.10 0.02
CA ALA A 199 17.66 -10.12 1.45
C ALA A 199 17.44 -8.73 2.08
N ALA A 200 17.96 -7.68 1.44
CA ALA A 200 17.80 -6.30 1.88
C ALA A 200 16.31 -5.86 1.85
N ALA A 201 15.58 -6.16 0.79
CA ALA A 201 14.14 -5.87 0.70
C ALA A 201 13.34 -6.57 1.81
N LYS A 202 13.68 -7.82 2.11
CA LYS A 202 13.06 -8.56 3.22
C LYS A 202 13.32 -7.88 4.56
N GLU A 203 14.53 -7.33 4.79
CA GLU A 203 14.88 -6.65 6.03
C GLU A 203 14.16 -5.30 6.18
N VAL A 204 13.95 -4.53 5.08
CA VAL A 204 13.08 -3.35 5.09
C VAL A 204 11.70 -3.71 5.64
N LEU A 205 11.10 -4.77 5.13
CA LEU A 205 9.74 -5.17 5.52
C LEU A 205 9.66 -5.78 6.92
N ARG A 206 10.69 -6.51 7.37
CA ARG A 206 10.74 -6.99 8.76
C ARG A 206 10.68 -5.84 9.75
N ARG A 207 11.39 -4.76 9.49
CA ARG A 207 11.35 -3.57 10.35
C ARG A 207 9.99 -2.89 10.28
N THR A 208 9.41 -2.77 9.09
CA THR A 208 8.05 -2.24 8.92
C THR A 208 7.03 -2.99 9.78
N ALA A 209 7.15 -4.32 9.91
CA ALA A 209 6.29 -5.11 10.80
C ALA A 209 6.41 -4.71 12.27
N VAL A 210 7.63 -4.48 12.73
CA VAL A 210 7.89 -4.02 14.11
C VAL A 210 7.28 -2.64 14.32
N ASP A 211 7.50 -1.73 13.39
CA ASP A 211 7.02 -0.34 13.48
C ASP A 211 5.48 -0.25 13.40
N LEU A 212 4.82 -1.21 12.73
CA LEU A 212 3.36 -1.31 12.68
C LEU A 212 2.75 -2.14 13.82
N GLY A 213 3.57 -2.69 14.73
CA GLY A 213 3.10 -3.59 15.78
C GLY A 213 2.56 -4.94 15.27
N ILE A 214 2.92 -5.34 14.07
CA ILE A 214 2.62 -6.65 13.50
C ILE A 214 3.64 -7.64 14.07
N VAL A 215 3.32 -8.24 15.23
CA VAL A 215 4.27 -8.98 16.06
C VAL A 215 4.66 -10.36 15.50
N HIS A 216 4.04 -10.82 14.44
CA HIS A 216 4.34 -12.13 13.86
C HIS A 216 4.80 -12.02 12.41
N GLU A 217 5.98 -12.58 12.12
CA GLU A 217 6.27 -13.03 10.77
C GLU A 217 5.09 -13.90 10.32
N PRO A 218 4.55 -13.71 9.09
CA PRO A 218 3.56 -14.64 8.59
C PRO A 218 4.16 -16.04 8.66
N SER A 219 3.61 -16.89 9.53
CA SER A 219 3.97 -18.30 9.60
C SER A 219 3.42 -18.95 8.32
N PHE A 220 4.16 -18.87 7.24
CA PHE A 220 3.89 -19.72 6.08
C PHE A 220 4.36 -21.14 6.46
N THR A 221 3.46 -21.90 7.11
CA THR A 221 3.58 -23.36 7.10
C THR A 221 3.34 -23.81 5.66
N HIS A 222 4.37 -24.41 5.07
CA HIS A 222 4.33 -25.12 3.78
C HIS A 222 3.31 -26.23 3.76
#